data_6196d3227c199bf9c958862a77a4e1ac
#
_entry.id   6196d3227c199bf9c958862a77a4e1ac
#
_cell.length_a   1.000
_cell.length_b   1.000
_cell.length_c   1.000
_cell.angle_alpha   90.00
_cell.angle_beta   90.00
_cell.angle_gamma   90.00
#
_symmetry.space_group_name_H-M   'P 1'
#
loop_
_entity.id
_entity.type
_entity.pdbx_description
1 polymer ?
#
loop_
_entity_poly.entity_id
_entity_poly.type
_entity_poly.pdbx_seq_one_letter_code
_entity_poly.pdbx_strand_id
1 'polypeptide(L)'
;MQTVSHHGRETAYRRFDRGADGPTILAVHGSGGTYRVWSAQSKLGTAYPLVALDLSGHGESEDVAAEPGYETLSAYVDDVVAVAEAVDADVLFGHSLGGAVVLTALGERELEVDGMVLAGTGPRLPVLDDLLRWVSEDFERVVEFFHEPDHLFHDADADTREVSKAALRTTGQTILERDFRTAHAFDARGELGAVDVPTLAIVGEYDRLTPPYFHEELCSELPDCELTVLDDAAHLAMLERADAFNDSVSDFLERRVPV
;
A
#
# COMPACT_ATOMS: atom_id res chain seq x y z
N MET A 1 -14.13 -5.50 -12.68
CA MET A 1 -12.75 -5.03 -12.81
C MET A 1 -12.59 -4.37 -14.16
N GLN A 2 -11.75 -3.37 -14.24
CA GLN A 2 -11.25 -2.74 -15.48
C GLN A 2 -9.78 -3.12 -15.59
N THR A 3 -9.19 -2.99 -16.77
CA THR A 3 -7.77 -3.27 -17.01
C THR A 3 -7.14 -2.17 -17.84
N VAL A 4 -5.84 -1.98 -17.67
CA VAL A 4 -4.99 -1.17 -18.55
C VAL A 4 -3.85 -2.04 -19.06
N SER A 5 -3.54 -1.94 -20.35
CA SER A 5 -2.45 -2.70 -21.00
C SER A 5 -1.20 -1.84 -21.07
N HIS A 6 -0.10 -2.35 -20.54
CA HIS A 6 1.21 -1.72 -20.62
C HIS A 6 2.33 -2.78 -20.60
N HIS A 7 3.46 -2.51 -21.18
CA HIS A 7 4.64 -3.42 -21.18
C HIS A 7 4.30 -4.89 -21.54
N GLY A 8 3.22 -5.12 -22.32
CA GLY A 8 2.81 -6.44 -22.77
C GLY A 8 2.02 -7.27 -21.75
N ARG A 9 1.51 -6.65 -20.69
CA ARG A 9 0.64 -7.26 -19.66
C ARG A 9 -0.54 -6.37 -19.34
N GLU A 10 -1.55 -6.92 -18.65
CA GLU A 10 -2.72 -6.21 -18.16
C GLU A 10 -2.67 -6.04 -16.65
N THR A 11 -2.84 -4.79 -16.18
CA THR A 11 -3.02 -4.46 -14.76
C THR A 11 -4.49 -4.17 -14.50
N ALA A 12 -5.07 -4.91 -13.55
CA ALA A 12 -6.47 -4.81 -13.17
C ALA A 12 -6.67 -3.78 -12.06
N TYR A 13 -7.78 -3.03 -12.13
CA TYR A 13 -8.16 -2.09 -11.10
C TYR A 13 -9.68 -2.02 -10.91
N ARG A 14 -10.10 -1.54 -9.76
CA ARG A 14 -11.50 -1.33 -9.43
C ARG A 14 -11.74 0.12 -9.05
N ARG A 15 -12.76 0.74 -9.65
CA ARG A 15 -13.22 2.08 -9.32
C ARG A 15 -14.38 2.02 -8.33
N PHE A 16 -14.26 2.76 -7.23
CA PHE A 16 -15.29 3.02 -6.25
C PHE A 16 -15.65 4.50 -6.36
N ASP A 17 -16.61 4.80 -7.21
CA ASP A 17 -17.05 6.15 -7.50
C ASP A 17 -18.58 6.20 -7.41
N ARG A 18 -19.07 7.20 -6.69
CA ARG A 18 -20.51 7.43 -6.51
C ARG A 18 -20.93 8.79 -7.07
N GLY A 19 -20.20 9.29 -8.08
CA GLY A 19 -20.41 10.59 -8.71
C GLY A 19 -19.73 11.72 -7.95
N ALA A 20 -18.56 11.44 -7.36
CA ALA A 20 -17.75 12.42 -6.69
C ALA A 20 -16.98 13.30 -7.69
N ASP A 21 -16.83 14.58 -7.37
CA ASP A 21 -16.12 15.59 -8.18
C ASP A 21 -14.76 15.97 -7.57
N GLY A 22 -14.36 15.37 -6.45
CA GLY A 22 -13.06 15.62 -5.80
C GLY A 22 -11.89 14.91 -6.50
N PRO A 23 -10.64 15.11 -6.01
CA PRO A 23 -9.45 14.49 -6.57
C PRO A 23 -9.55 12.97 -6.60
N THR A 24 -9.08 12.38 -7.71
CA THR A 24 -9.07 10.94 -7.91
C THR A 24 -7.94 10.29 -7.12
N ILE A 25 -8.28 9.35 -6.26
CA ILE A 25 -7.33 8.60 -5.44
C ILE A 25 -7.00 7.27 -6.12
N LEU A 26 -5.72 6.96 -6.31
CA LEU A 26 -5.24 5.63 -6.69
C LEU A 26 -4.59 4.94 -5.49
N ALA A 27 -5.13 3.81 -5.09
CA ALA A 27 -4.70 3.05 -3.92
C ALA A 27 -3.95 1.76 -4.30
N VAL A 28 -2.77 1.57 -3.71
CA VAL A 28 -1.81 0.49 -3.95
C VAL A 28 -1.68 -0.36 -2.69
N HIS A 29 -1.97 -1.65 -2.79
CA HIS A 29 -1.92 -2.60 -1.67
C HIS A 29 -0.49 -3.00 -1.31
N GLY A 30 -0.31 -3.60 -0.12
CA GLY A 30 0.94 -4.17 0.35
C GLY A 30 1.17 -5.63 -0.08
N SER A 31 2.25 -6.24 0.43
CA SER A 31 2.64 -7.62 0.15
C SER A 31 1.49 -8.60 0.35
N GLY A 32 1.26 -9.45 -0.65
CA GLY A 32 0.22 -10.46 -0.62
C GLY A 32 -1.22 -9.93 -0.66
N GLY A 33 -1.41 -8.62 -0.76
CA GLY A 33 -2.71 -7.96 -0.79
C GLY A 33 -3.37 -7.97 -2.17
N THR A 34 -4.52 -7.33 -2.26
CA THR A 34 -5.25 -7.00 -3.50
C THR A 34 -6.02 -5.69 -3.30
N TYR A 35 -6.67 -5.18 -4.34
CA TYR A 35 -7.57 -4.03 -4.22
C TYR A 35 -8.56 -4.12 -3.05
N ARG A 36 -8.86 -5.34 -2.57
CA ARG A 36 -9.86 -5.60 -1.52
C ARG A 36 -9.47 -5.03 -0.17
N VAL A 37 -8.19 -4.81 0.09
CA VAL A 37 -7.73 -4.20 1.34
C VAL A 37 -8.29 -2.78 1.51
N TRP A 38 -8.67 -2.13 0.40
CA TRP A 38 -9.23 -0.78 0.37
C TRP A 38 -10.77 -0.74 0.39
N SER A 39 -11.43 -1.89 0.66
CA SER A 39 -12.90 -1.98 0.61
C SER A 39 -13.60 -1.03 1.59
N ALA A 40 -13.05 -0.82 2.77
CA ALA A 40 -13.58 0.10 3.77
C ALA A 40 -13.44 1.59 3.36
N GLN A 41 -12.40 1.90 2.57
CA GLN A 41 -12.13 3.22 2.00
C GLN A 41 -13.05 3.54 0.82
N SER A 42 -13.83 2.56 0.34
CA SER A 42 -14.89 2.81 -0.66
C SER A 42 -15.95 3.85 -0.21
N LYS A 43 -16.02 4.13 1.09
CA LYS A 43 -16.84 5.22 1.65
C LYS A 43 -16.35 6.60 1.19
N LEU A 44 -15.05 6.78 0.97
CA LEU A 44 -14.45 8.01 0.41
C LEU A 44 -14.99 8.32 -0.99
N GLY A 45 -15.42 7.31 -1.75
CA GLY A 45 -15.98 7.43 -3.10
C GLY A 45 -17.27 8.27 -3.20
N THR A 46 -17.77 8.81 -2.10
CA THR A 46 -18.85 9.81 -2.09
C THR A 46 -18.32 11.24 -2.27
N ALA A 47 -17.07 11.50 -1.93
CA ALA A 47 -16.40 12.79 -2.03
C ALA A 47 -15.21 12.74 -3.02
N TYR A 48 -14.52 11.62 -3.07
CA TYR A 48 -13.30 11.40 -3.85
C TYR A 48 -13.43 10.10 -4.66
N PRO A 49 -13.33 10.12 -6.00
CA PRO A 49 -13.25 8.89 -6.77
C PRO A 49 -12.06 8.06 -6.27
N LEU A 50 -12.32 6.84 -5.76
CA LEU A 50 -11.30 5.92 -5.31
C LEU A 50 -11.10 4.82 -6.35
N VAL A 51 -9.88 4.63 -6.80
CA VAL A 51 -9.43 3.53 -7.64
C VAL A 51 -8.45 2.69 -6.84
N ALA A 52 -8.61 1.37 -6.84
CA ALA A 52 -7.68 0.46 -6.20
C ALA A 52 -7.23 -0.59 -7.22
N LEU A 53 -5.93 -0.73 -7.40
CA LEU A 53 -5.35 -1.68 -8.36
C LEU A 53 -4.94 -2.99 -7.69
N ASP A 54 -4.74 -4.01 -8.51
CA ASP A 54 -3.97 -5.21 -8.15
C ASP A 54 -2.60 -5.11 -8.83
N LEU A 55 -1.51 -5.21 -8.07
CA LEU A 55 -0.15 -5.26 -8.63
C LEU A 55 0.06 -6.52 -9.46
N SER A 56 1.02 -6.53 -10.38
CA SER A 56 1.38 -7.70 -11.19
C SER A 56 1.52 -8.98 -10.34
N GLY A 57 0.83 -10.05 -10.75
CA GLY A 57 0.76 -11.33 -10.04
C GLY A 57 -0.23 -11.40 -8.88
N HIS A 58 -0.92 -10.29 -8.56
CA HIS A 58 -1.95 -10.24 -7.53
C HIS A 58 -3.35 -10.17 -8.15
N GLY A 59 -4.32 -10.73 -7.45
CA GLY A 59 -5.74 -10.61 -7.77
C GLY A 59 -6.07 -10.98 -9.21
N GLU A 60 -6.54 -10.00 -9.97
CA GLU A 60 -6.95 -10.15 -11.38
C GLU A 60 -5.90 -9.61 -12.37
N SER A 61 -4.75 -9.10 -11.89
CA SER A 61 -3.67 -8.63 -12.74
C SER A 61 -2.82 -9.78 -13.28
N GLU A 62 -2.35 -9.63 -14.51
CA GLU A 62 -1.37 -10.56 -15.08
C GLU A 62 -0.04 -10.49 -14.32
N ASP A 63 0.66 -11.61 -14.26
CA ASP A 63 1.97 -11.67 -13.61
C ASP A 63 3.08 -11.18 -14.52
N VAL A 64 4.22 -10.84 -13.91
CA VAL A 64 5.43 -10.40 -14.59
C VAL A 64 6.60 -11.33 -14.25
N ALA A 65 7.39 -11.68 -15.26
CA ALA A 65 8.64 -12.41 -15.06
C ALA A 65 9.73 -11.41 -14.63
N ALA A 66 9.81 -11.13 -13.33
CA ALA A 66 10.80 -10.22 -12.73
C ALA A 66 11.45 -10.89 -11.52
N GLU A 67 12.76 -10.72 -11.37
CA GLU A 67 13.46 -11.15 -10.16
C GLU A 67 13.07 -10.28 -8.96
N PRO A 68 13.01 -10.86 -7.75
CA PRO A 68 12.75 -10.08 -6.53
C PRO A 68 13.75 -8.95 -6.34
N GLY A 69 13.30 -7.83 -5.78
CA GLY A 69 14.09 -6.62 -5.59
C GLY A 69 13.75 -5.55 -6.60
N TYR A 70 14.75 -4.85 -7.14
CA TYR A 70 14.52 -3.69 -7.98
C TYR A 70 13.71 -3.99 -9.26
N GLU A 71 13.93 -5.13 -9.91
CA GLU A 71 13.17 -5.49 -11.12
C GLU A 71 11.67 -5.61 -10.84
N THR A 72 11.30 -6.31 -9.76
CA THR A 72 9.90 -6.42 -9.32
C THR A 72 9.35 -5.06 -8.87
N LEU A 73 10.12 -4.29 -8.10
CA LEU A 73 9.71 -2.96 -7.66
C LEU A 73 9.43 -2.04 -8.86
N SER A 74 10.33 -2.02 -9.85
CA SER A 74 10.15 -1.26 -11.09
C SER A 74 8.93 -1.72 -11.90
N ALA A 75 8.66 -3.02 -11.97
CA ALA A 75 7.47 -3.54 -12.63
C ALA A 75 6.17 -3.11 -11.91
N TYR A 76 6.15 -3.11 -10.57
CA TYR A 76 5.04 -2.62 -9.77
C TYR A 76 4.85 -1.09 -9.93
N VAL A 77 5.94 -0.34 -10.05
CA VAL A 77 5.89 1.09 -10.39
C VAL A 77 5.24 1.30 -11.77
N ASP A 78 5.61 0.49 -12.77
CA ASP A 78 5.00 0.58 -14.10
C ASP A 78 3.48 0.27 -14.08
N ASP A 79 3.02 -0.66 -13.20
CA ASP A 79 1.59 -0.93 -12.97
C ASP A 79 0.89 0.33 -12.41
N VAL A 80 1.49 0.98 -11.41
CA VAL A 80 0.94 2.20 -10.78
C VAL A 80 0.87 3.34 -11.78
N VAL A 81 1.94 3.61 -12.52
CA VAL A 81 1.99 4.68 -13.53
C VAL A 81 0.93 4.47 -14.60
N ALA A 82 0.83 3.25 -15.15
CA ALA A 82 -0.15 2.94 -16.19
C ALA A 82 -1.60 3.14 -15.72
N VAL A 83 -1.92 2.74 -14.48
CA VAL A 83 -3.27 2.95 -13.93
C VAL A 83 -3.47 4.42 -13.58
N ALA A 84 -2.48 5.11 -12.98
CA ALA A 84 -2.58 6.53 -12.63
C ALA A 84 -2.90 7.39 -13.86
N GLU A 85 -2.19 7.18 -14.96
CA GLU A 85 -2.44 7.85 -16.25
C GLU A 85 -3.83 7.52 -16.81
N ALA A 86 -4.27 6.26 -16.72
CA ALA A 86 -5.55 5.81 -17.28
C ALA A 86 -6.76 6.37 -16.53
N VAL A 87 -6.60 6.79 -15.27
CA VAL A 87 -7.70 7.28 -14.42
C VAL A 87 -7.56 8.75 -14.06
N ASP A 88 -6.52 9.44 -14.54
CA ASP A 88 -6.15 10.81 -14.17
C ASP A 88 -6.06 10.92 -12.64
N ALA A 89 -5.16 10.15 -12.02
CA ALA A 89 -5.03 10.11 -10.56
C ALA A 89 -4.35 11.37 -10.02
N ASP A 90 -4.99 12.05 -9.09
CA ASP A 90 -4.50 13.26 -8.42
C ASP A 90 -3.76 12.93 -7.11
N VAL A 91 -4.09 11.77 -6.49
CA VAL A 91 -3.55 11.37 -5.18
C VAL A 91 -3.16 9.90 -5.19
N LEU A 92 -1.98 9.57 -4.66
CA LEU A 92 -1.55 8.19 -4.50
C LEU A 92 -1.67 7.73 -3.04
N PHE A 93 -2.27 6.56 -2.84
CA PHE A 93 -2.26 5.85 -1.56
C PHE A 93 -1.35 4.63 -1.67
N GLY A 94 -0.43 4.45 -0.74
CA GLY A 94 0.42 3.27 -0.65
C GLY A 94 0.35 2.62 0.72
N HIS A 95 0.05 1.31 0.79
CA HIS A 95 0.12 0.54 2.02
C HIS A 95 1.32 -0.40 2.00
N SER A 96 2.15 -0.36 3.06
CA SER A 96 3.28 -1.29 3.24
C SER A 96 4.21 -1.30 2.02
N LEU A 97 4.41 -2.43 1.33
CA LEU A 97 5.13 -2.50 0.04
C LEU A 97 4.56 -1.53 -1.00
N GLY A 98 3.22 -1.34 -1.03
CA GLY A 98 2.60 -0.35 -1.91
C GLY A 98 3.06 1.08 -1.62
N GLY A 99 3.44 1.40 -0.38
CA GLY A 99 4.09 2.66 -0.03
C GLY A 99 5.47 2.79 -0.65
N ALA A 100 6.28 1.72 -0.64
CA ALA A 100 7.57 1.68 -1.33
C ALA A 100 7.40 1.87 -2.84
N VAL A 101 6.37 1.25 -3.45
CA VAL A 101 6.06 1.41 -4.88
C VAL A 101 5.70 2.87 -5.20
N VAL A 102 4.84 3.50 -4.39
CA VAL A 102 4.43 4.91 -4.58
C VAL A 102 5.63 5.85 -4.43
N LEU A 103 6.45 5.68 -3.39
CA LEU A 103 7.65 6.49 -3.19
C LEU A 103 8.62 6.36 -4.37
N THR A 104 8.83 5.13 -4.87
CA THR A 104 9.69 4.88 -6.03
C THR A 104 9.09 5.50 -7.30
N ALA A 105 7.75 5.41 -7.48
CA ALA A 105 7.08 6.02 -8.63
C ALA A 105 7.31 7.52 -8.68
N LEU A 106 7.17 8.22 -7.56
CA LEU A 106 7.37 9.67 -7.48
C LEU A 106 8.86 10.08 -7.57
N GLY A 107 9.77 9.23 -7.08
CA GLY A 107 11.21 9.49 -7.15
C GLY A 107 11.84 9.20 -8.52
N GLU A 108 11.33 8.22 -9.26
CA GLU A 108 11.97 7.71 -10.47
C GLU A 108 11.19 7.91 -11.77
N ARG A 109 9.92 8.33 -11.72
CA ARG A 109 9.07 8.53 -12.89
C ARG A 109 8.55 9.97 -12.94
N GLU A 110 8.25 10.43 -14.16
CA GLU A 110 7.57 11.71 -14.38
C GLU A 110 6.05 11.55 -14.14
N LEU A 111 5.67 11.40 -12.87
CA LEU A 111 4.28 11.29 -12.43
C LEU A 111 3.95 12.51 -11.56
N GLU A 112 3.02 13.33 -12.04
CA GLU A 112 2.54 14.52 -11.31
C GLU A 112 1.30 14.16 -10.52
N VAL A 113 1.33 14.40 -9.20
CA VAL A 113 0.19 14.24 -8.30
C VAL A 113 0.15 15.37 -7.29
N ASP A 114 -1.02 15.66 -6.75
CA ASP A 114 -1.26 16.76 -5.81
C ASP A 114 -1.13 16.34 -4.34
N GLY A 115 -1.04 15.03 -4.07
CA GLY A 115 -0.91 14.52 -2.71
C GLY A 115 -0.56 13.03 -2.63
N MET A 116 -0.12 12.61 -1.45
CA MET A 116 0.24 11.23 -1.16
C MET A 116 -0.22 10.81 0.23
N VAL A 117 -0.73 9.58 0.37
CA VAL A 117 -1.04 8.95 1.67
C VAL A 117 -0.23 7.66 1.79
N LEU A 118 0.55 7.53 2.84
CA LEU A 118 1.41 6.39 3.13
C LEU A 118 0.95 5.72 4.43
N ALA A 119 0.45 4.50 4.33
CA ALA A 119 -0.07 3.73 5.45
C ALA A 119 0.81 2.51 5.76
N GLY A 120 1.20 2.31 7.02
CA GLY A 120 1.91 1.11 7.44
C GLY A 120 3.20 0.85 6.62
N THR A 121 4.02 1.88 6.40
CA THR A 121 5.23 1.81 5.56
C THR A 121 6.41 2.55 6.18
N GLY A 122 7.44 2.86 5.43
CA GLY A 122 8.62 3.60 5.91
C GLY A 122 9.61 3.91 4.79
N PRO A 123 10.71 4.61 5.10
CA PRO A 123 11.75 4.91 4.10
C PRO A 123 12.54 3.66 3.68
N ARG A 124 12.38 2.57 4.40
CA ARG A 124 12.89 1.22 4.11
C ARG A 124 11.97 0.17 4.72
N LEU A 125 11.98 -1.05 4.20
CA LEU A 125 11.09 -2.12 4.65
C LEU A 125 11.88 -3.42 4.95
N PRO A 126 12.70 -3.44 6.00
CA PRO A 126 13.48 -4.63 6.34
C PRO A 126 12.54 -5.77 6.77
N VAL A 127 12.63 -6.90 6.12
CA VAL A 127 11.92 -8.14 6.48
C VAL A 127 12.83 -8.99 7.34
N LEU A 128 12.32 -9.58 8.41
CA LEU A 128 13.06 -10.47 9.30
C LEU A 128 13.63 -11.68 8.54
N ASP A 129 14.88 -12.05 8.80
CA ASP A 129 15.54 -13.20 8.18
C ASP A 129 14.74 -14.50 8.33
N ASP A 130 14.09 -14.68 9.47
CA ASP A 130 13.20 -15.82 9.71
C ASP A 130 11.99 -15.83 8.75
N LEU A 131 11.37 -14.68 8.49
CA LEU A 131 10.26 -14.58 7.53
C LEU A 131 10.73 -14.86 6.11
N LEU A 132 11.90 -14.35 5.70
CA LEU A 132 12.50 -14.63 4.39
C LEU A 132 12.79 -16.13 4.21
N ARG A 133 13.16 -16.84 5.30
CA ARG A 133 13.34 -18.27 5.27
C ARG A 133 12.01 -19.02 5.26
N TRP A 134 11.08 -18.68 6.16
CA TRP A 134 9.81 -19.37 6.27
C TRP A 134 8.95 -19.23 5.02
N VAL A 135 8.97 -18.08 4.35
CA VAL A 135 8.17 -17.90 3.14
C VAL A 135 8.54 -18.89 2.04
N SER A 136 9.80 -19.38 1.98
CA SER A 136 10.23 -20.40 1.04
C SER A 136 10.13 -21.84 1.58
N GLU A 137 10.25 -22.06 2.90
CA GLU A 137 10.34 -23.38 3.52
C GLU A 137 9.04 -23.83 4.20
N ASP A 138 8.27 -22.91 4.81
CA ASP A 138 7.08 -23.16 5.64
C ASP A 138 6.09 -21.99 5.52
N PHE A 139 5.41 -21.90 4.38
CA PHE A 139 4.49 -20.81 4.07
C PHE A 139 3.35 -20.67 5.10
N GLU A 140 2.82 -21.80 5.64
CA GLU A 140 1.77 -21.74 6.65
C GLU A 140 2.25 -21.07 7.95
N ARG A 141 3.52 -21.21 8.29
CA ARG A 141 4.11 -20.50 9.42
C ARG A 141 4.12 -18.99 9.22
N VAL A 142 4.34 -18.53 8.00
CA VAL A 142 4.24 -17.11 7.65
C VAL A 142 2.80 -16.62 7.82
N VAL A 143 1.84 -17.39 7.31
CA VAL A 143 0.41 -17.07 7.47
C VAL A 143 0.05 -16.95 8.95
N GLU A 144 0.46 -17.89 9.80
CA GLU A 144 0.18 -17.82 11.24
C GLU A 144 0.89 -16.63 11.92
N PHE A 145 2.18 -16.39 11.62
CA PHE A 145 2.94 -15.25 12.16
C PHE A 145 2.26 -13.92 11.92
N PHE A 146 1.75 -13.67 10.71
CA PHE A 146 1.06 -12.42 10.40
C PHE A 146 -0.25 -12.23 11.16
N HIS A 147 -0.85 -13.32 11.69
CA HIS A 147 -2.07 -13.27 12.48
C HIS A 147 -1.84 -13.38 13.99
N GLU A 148 -0.57 -13.35 14.44
CA GLU A 148 -0.23 -13.11 15.83
C GLU A 148 -0.63 -11.67 16.22
N PRO A 149 -0.89 -11.39 17.52
CA PRO A 149 -1.27 -10.04 17.98
C PRO A 149 -0.28 -8.96 17.55
N ASP A 150 -0.80 -7.81 17.15
CA ASP A 150 -0.03 -6.61 16.78
C ASP A 150 0.82 -6.75 15.49
N HIS A 151 0.59 -7.81 14.69
CA HIS A 151 1.14 -7.89 13.34
C HIS A 151 0.15 -7.26 12.34
N LEU A 152 -0.63 -8.06 11.60
CA LEU A 152 -1.63 -7.47 10.70
C LEU A 152 -2.76 -6.75 11.45
N PHE A 153 -3.15 -7.29 12.60
CA PHE A 153 -4.27 -6.77 13.41
C PHE A 153 -3.89 -6.69 14.88
N HIS A 154 -4.42 -5.68 15.56
CA HIS A 154 -4.39 -5.57 17.01
C HIS A 154 -5.54 -6.38 17.65
N ASP A 155 -6.77 -6.08 17.25
CA ASP A 155 -7.99 -6.70 17.83
C ASP A 155 -9.01 -7.07 16.73
N ALA A 156 -8.63 -8.00 15.83
CA ALA A 156 -9.57 -8.55 14.86
C ALA A 156 -10.30 -9.78 15.42
N ASP A 157 -11.57 -9.95 15.05
CA ASP A 157 -12.32 -11.17 15.37
C ASP A 157 -11.80 -12.39 14.58
N ALA A 158 -12.27 -13.60 14.97
CA ALA A 158 -11.83 -14.83 14.36
C ALA A 158 -12.19 -14.93 12.86
N ASP A 159 -13.36 -14.43 12.47
CA ASP A 159 -13.84 -14.49 11.10
C ASP A 159 -12.97 -13.57 10.20
N THR A 160 -12.66 -12.37 10.66
CA THR A 160 -11.75 -11.44 9.98
C THR A 160 -10.37 -12.04 9.79
N ARG A 161 -9.80 -12.69 10.82
CA ARG A 161 -8.50 -13.38 10.72
C ARG A 161 -8.53 -14.53 9.72
N GLU A 162 -9.57 -15.34 9.72
CA GLU A 162 -9.70 -16.45 8.75
C GLU A 162 -9.87 -15.95 7.31
N VAL A 163 -10.61 -14.89 7.08
CA VAL A 163 -10.71 -14.24 5.75
C VAL A 163 -9.34 -13.73 5.31
N SER A 164 -8.58 -13.09 6.19
CA SER A 164 -7.23 -12.59 5.90
C SER A 164 -6.25 -13.73 5.60
N LYS A 165 -6.26 -14.82 6.41
CA LYS A 165 -5.45 -16.02 6.14
C LYS A 165 -5.78 -16.64 4.78
N ALA A 166 -7.05 -16.75 4.45
CA ALA A 166 -7.51 -17.25 3.15
C ALA A 166 -7.04 -16.37 1.98
N ALA A 167 -7.05 -15.04 2.16
CA ALA A 167 -6.54 -14.10 1.16
C ALA A 167 -5.04 -14.30 0.89
N LEU A 168 -4.20 -14.39 1.93
CA LEU A 168 -2.77 -14.68 1.78
C LEU A 168 -2.51 -16.03 1.09
N ARG A 169 -3.27 -17.09 1.46
CA ARG A 169 -3.17 -18.39 0.79
C ARG A 169 -3.57 -18.33 -0.68
N THR A 170 -4.52 -17.46 -1.04
CA THR A 170 -4.96 -17.27 -2.44
C THR A 170 -3.88 -16.58 -3.27
N THR A 171 -3.21 -15.55 -2.74
CA THR A 171 -2.06 -14.92 -3.40
C THR A 171 -0.93 -15.93 -3.56
N GLY A 172 -0.69 -16.76 -2.53
CA GLY A 172 0.22 -17.90 -2.58
C GLY A 172 1.68 -17.56 -2.29
N GLN A 173 2.42 -18.63 -2.05
CA GLN A 173 3.81 -18.59 -1.58
C GLN A 173 4.74 -17.81 -2.52
N THR A 174 4.67 -18.08 -3.83
CA THR A 174 5.61 -17.53 -4.82
C THR A 174 5.53 -16.01 -4.89
N ILE A 175 4.31 -15.48 -4.91
CA ILE A 175 4.09 -14.02 -4.97
C ILE A 175 4.51 -13.37 -3.65
N LEU A 176 4.13 -13.95 -2.51
CA LEU A 176 4.49 -13.41 -1.21
C LEU A 176 6.01 -13.44 -0.96
N GLU A 177 6.72 -14.48 -1.42
CA GLU A 177 8.19 -14.54 -1.36
C GLU A 177 8.83 -13.44 -2.20
N ARG A 178 8.34 -13.22 -3.41
CA ARG A 178 8.80 -12.14 -4.29
C ARG A 178 8.60 -10.78 -3.64
N ASP A 179 7.43 -10.54 -3.05
CA ASP A 179 7.11 -9.30 -2.36
C ASP A 179 8.02 -9.03 -1.17
N PHE A 180 8.24 -10.04 -0.31
CA PHE A 180 9.10 -9.89 0.87
C PHE A 180 10.55 -9.59 0.52
N ARG A 181 11.09 -10.26 -0.50
CA ARG A 181 12.44 -10.00 -0.98
C ARG A 181 12.55 -8.61 -1.62
N THR A 182 11.50 -8.17 -2.30
CA THR A 182 11.40 -6.82 -2.89
C THR A 182 11.30 -5.75 -1.80
N ALA A 183 10.44 -5.93 -0.81
CA ALA A 183 10.35 -5.05 0.35
C ALA A 183 11.68 -4.98 1.12
N HIS A 184 12.31 -6.13 1.38
CA HIS A 184 13.59 -6.19 2.07
C HIS A 184 14.73 -5.44 1.36
N ALA A 185 14.69 -5.41 0.02
CA ALA A 185 15.69 -4.72 -0.80
C ALA A 185 15.42 -3.20 -0.94
N PHE A 186 14.20 -2.75 -0.58
CA PHE A 186 13.82 -1.34 -0.70
C PHE A 186 14.49 -0.49 0.39
N ASP A 187 15.19 0.57 -0.03
CA ASP A 187 15.76 1.59 0.85
C ASP A 187 15.85 2.92 0.10
N ALA A 188 14.97 3.85 0.44
CA ALA A 188 14.90 5.20 -0.16
C ALA A 188 15.49 6.28 0.76
N ARG A 189 16.15 5.91 1.85
CA ARG A 189 16.74 6.88 2.79
C ARG A 189 17.76 7.78 2.09
N GLY A 190 17.65 9.07 2.33
CA GLY A 190 18.48 10.10 1.71
C GLY A 190 18.03 10.51 0.30
N GLU A 191 16.99 9.89 -0.26
CA GLU A 191 16.44 10.22 -1.59
C GLU A 191 15.07 10.93 -1.49
N LEU A 192 14.38 10.79 -0.35
CA LEU A 192 13.02 11.31 -0.14
C LEU A 192 12.91 12.83 -0.16
N GLY A 193 14.01 13.55 0.06
CA GLY A 193 14.04 15.02 0.00
C GLY A 193 13.71 15.61 -1.39
N ALA A 194 13.68 14.77 -2.43
CA ALA A 194 13.27 15.18 -3.77
C ALA A 194 11.75 14.98 -4.02
N VAL A 195 11.05 14.28 -3.15
CA VAL A 195 9.60 14.06 -3.23
C VAL A 195 8.89 15.24 -2.60
N ASP A 196 8.55 16.23 -3.42
CA ASP A 196 7.92 17.50 -2.98
C ASP A 196 6.39 17.45 -3.20
N VAL A 197 5.73 16.52 -2.51
CA VAL A 197 4.27 16.34 -2.55
C VAL A 197 3.73 16.35 -1.13
N PRO A 198 2.65 17.10 -0.82
CA PRO A 198 1.99 17.00 0.47
C PRO A 198 1.70 15.55 0.82
N THR A 199 2.17 15.09 1.98
CA THR A 199 2.12 13.70 2.39
C THR A 199 1.41 13.54 3.73
N LEU A 200 0.49 12.57 3.81
CA LEU A 200 -0.04 12.08 5.07
C LEU A 200 0.50 10.68 5.34
N ALA A 201 1.28 10.52 6.40
CA ALA A 201 1.69 9.22 6.92
C ALA A 201 0.70 8.74 7.99
N ILE A 202 0.18 7.50 7.87
CA ILE A 202 -0.77 6.93 8.83
C ILE A 202 -0.26 5.57 9.30
N VAL A 203 -0.29 5.34 10.61
CA VAL A 203 0.16 4.08 11.22
C VAL A 203 -0.72 3.70 12.40
N GLY A 204 -0.91 2.40 12.63
CA GLY A 204 -1.52 1.92 13.86
C GLY A 204 -0.54 1.98 15.04
N GLU A 205 -1.02 2.33 16.22
CA GLU A 205 -0.22 2.42 17.45
C GLU A 205 0.53 1.11 17.77
N TYR A 206 -0.10 -0.02 17.45
CA TYR A 206 0.42 -1.36 17.73
C TYR A 206 1.08 -2.05 16.53
N ASP A 207 1.30 -1.35 15.41
CA ASP A 207 1.95 -1.93 14.23
C ASP A 207 3.39 -2.38 14.57
N ARG A 208 3.63 -3.69 14.56
CA ARG A 208 4.96 -4.28 14.77
C ARG A 208 5.69 -4.63 13.48
N LEU A 209 5.02 -4.56 12.34
CA LEU A 209 5.62 -4.82 11.04
C LEU A 209 6.34 -3.57 10.52
N THR A 210 5.67 -2.42 10.59
CA THR A 210 6.21 -1.10 10.28
C THR A 210 5.88 -0.12 11.41
N PRO A 211 6.60 -0.21 12.54
CA PRO A 211 6.27 0.54 13.76
C PRO A 211 6.21 2.06 13.56
N PRO A 212 5.53 2.81 14.44
CA PRO A 212 5.38 4.26 14.33
C PRO A 212 6.68 5.01 14.06
N TYR A 213 7.81 4.56 14.61
CA TYR A 213 9.11 5.22 14.39
C TYR A 213 9.59 5.15 12.92
N PHE A 214 9.11 4.19 12.09
CA PHE A 214 9.37 4.18 10.64
C PHE A 214 8.69 5.36 9.95
N HIS A 215 7.49 5.70 10.40
CA HIS A 215 6.74 6.84 9.88
C HIS A 215 7.30 8.18 10.39
N GLU A 216 7.84 8.22 11.61
CA GLU A 216 8.58 9.35 12.13
C GLU A 216 9.86 9.59 11.30
N GLU A 217 10.62 8.51 10.99
CA GLU A 217 11.80 8.56 10.11
C GLU A 217 11.38 9.05 8.72
N LEU A 218 10.32 8.48 8.14
CA LEU A 218 9.77 8.88 6.84
C LEU A 218 9.43 10.37 6.80
N CYS A 219 8.66 10.88 7.78
CA CYS A 219 8.29 12.29 7.84
C CYS A 219 9.49 13.21 8.17
N SER A 220 10.56 12.71 8.73
CA SER A 220 11.78 13.51 8.94
C SER A 220 12.58 13.75 7.66
N GLU A 221 12.41 12.90 6.65
CA GLU A 221 13.10 13.00 5.37
C GLU A 221 12.26 13.65 4.27
N LEU A 222 10.92 13.52 4.32
CA LEU A 222 9.99 14.16 3.39
C LEU A 222 9.84 15.66 3.69
N PRO A 223 9.88 16.56 2.69
CA PRO A 223 9.79 18.00 2.90
C PRO A 223 8.48 18.48 3.52
N ASP A 224 7.37 17.81 3.21
CA ASP A 224 6.01 18.18 3.62
C ASP A 224 5.21 16.95 4.04
N CYS A 225 5.33 16.54 5.30
CA CYS A 225 4.73 15.33 5.84
C CYS A 225 4.02 15.55 7.17
N GLU A 226 2.78 15.09 7.25
CA GLU A 226 1.97 15.02 8.47
C GLU A 226 1.88 13.56 8.93
N LEU A 227 2.04 13.31 10.23
CA LEU A 227 1.91 11.97 10.82
C LEU A 227 0.64 11.83 11.65
N THR A 228 -0.13 10.78 11.37
CA THR A 228 -1.27 10.35 12.19
C THR A 228 -1.02 8.95 12.73
N VAL A 229 -1.12 8.78 14.05
CA VAL A 229 -1.09 7.47 14.71
C VAL A 229 -2.52 7.14 15.12
N LEU A 230 -3.03 5.98 14.67
CA LEU A 230 -4.37 5.52 15.00
C LEU A 230 -4.34 4.59 16.21
N ASP A 231 -5.09 4.96 17.24
CA ASP A 231 -5.23 4.17 18.47
C ASP A 231 -5.88 2.81 18.18
N ASP A 232 -5.52 1.79 18.96
CA ASP A 232 -6.09 0.44 18.91
C ASP A 232 -6.06 -0.18 17.49
N ALA A 233 -5.00 -0.01 16.74
CA ALA A 233 -4.80 -0.58 15.42
C ALA A 233 -3.36 -1.06 15.23
N ALA A 234 -3.18 -2.08 14.38
CA ALA A 234 -1.87 -2.54 13.93
C ALA A 234 -1.66 -2.22 12.43
N HIS A 235 -1.05 -3.14 11.69
CA HIS A 235 -0.59 -2.90 10.31
C HIS A 235 -1.74 -2.61 9.31
N LEU A 236 -2.90 -3.24 9.47
CA LEU A 236 -4.08 -3.00 8.65
C LEU A 236 -5.03 -1.96 9.30
N ALA A 237 -4.46 -0.86 9.78
CA ALA A 237 -5.19 0.22 10.45
C ALA A 237 -6.38 0.75 9.62
N MET A 238 -6.27 0.75 8.28
CA MET A 238 -7.35 1.14 7.37
C MET A 238 -8.56 0.17 7.39
N LEU A 239 -8.39 -1.04 7.93
CA LEU A 239 -9.48 -1.99 8.15
C LEU A 239 -9.96 -1.97 9.60
N GLU A 240 -9.04 -1.91 10.58
CA GLU A 240 -9.38 -1.95 11.99
C GLU A 240 -10.05 -0.66 12.49
N ARG A 241 -9.56 0.48 12.00
CA ARG A 241 -10.06 1.82 12.35
C ARG A 241 -10.51 2.58 11.11
N ALA A 242 -11.32 1.93 10.28
CA ALA A 242 -11.70 2.42 8.96
C ALA A 242 -12.30 3.84 8.97
N ASP A 243 -13.17 4.17 9.94
CA ASP A 243 -13.78 5.50 10.03
C ASP A 243 -12.73 6.55 10.41
N ALA A 244 -11.89 6.31 11.43
CA ALA A 244 -10.82 7.23 11.82
C ALA A 244 -9.76 7.41 10.72
N PHE A 245 -9.44 6.33 9.99
CA PHE A 245 -8.57 6.39 8.82
C PHE A 245 -9.17 7.28 7.74
N ASN A 246 -10.43 7.05 7.37
CA ASN A 246 -11.12 7.83 6.35
C ASN A 246 -11.28 9.31 6.74
N ASP A 247 -11.58 9.59 8.02
CA ASP A 247 -11.67 10.96 8.54
C ASP A 247 -10.31 11.68 8.43
N SER A 248 -9.21 11.02 8.83
CA SER A 248 -7.86 11.57 8.71
C SER A 248 -7.48 11.88 7.25
N VAL A 249 -7.83 10.97 6.34
CA VAL A 249 -7.62 11.17 4.90
C VAL A 249 -8.45 12.35 4.38
N SER A 250 -9.75 12.40 4.71
CA SER A 250 -10.63 13.48 4.24
C SER A 250 -10.15 14.84 4.74
N ASP A 251 -9.80 14.94 6.02
CA ASP A 251 -9.26 16.17 6.62
C ASP A 251 -7.95 16.63 5.95
N PHE A 252 -7.08 15.68 5.59
CA PHE A 252 -5.85 15.97 4.87
C PHE A 252 -6.14 16.48 3.45
N LEU A 253 -6.95 15.76 2.69
CA LEU A 253 -7.29 16.14 1.31
C LEU A 253 -7.96 17.51 1.24
N GLU A 254 -8.93 17.80 2.11
CA GLU A 254 -9.60 19.10 2.17
C GLU A 254 -8.65 20.27 2.43
N ARG A 255 -7.59 20.06 3.22
CA ARG A 255 -6.64 21.12 3.61
C ARG A 255 -5.48 21.27 2.64
N ARG A 256 -5.06 20.18 2.01
CA ARG A 256 -3.73 20.11 1.38
C ARG A 256 -3.77 19.85 -0.12
N VAL A 257 -4.85 19.25 -0.63
CA VAL A 257 -4.97 18.88 -2.05
C VAL A 257 -5.98 19.81 -2.73
N PRO A 258 -5.60 20.55 -3.78
CA PRO A 258 -6.51 21.42 -4.52
C PRO A 258 -7.68 20.64 -5.17
N VAL A 259 -8.86 21.28 -5.26
CA VAL A 259 -10.02 20.79 -6.01
C VAL A 259 -10.07 21.48 -7.36
#